data_ca17156503cf9702720b1451803e01ea
#
_entry.id   ca17156503cf9702720b1451803e01ea
#
_cell.length_a   1.000
_cell.length_b   1.000
_cell.length_c   1.000
_cell.angle_alpha   90.00
_cell.angle_beta   90.00
_cell.angle_gamma   90.00
#
_symmetry.space_group_name_H-M   'P 1'
#
loop_
_entity.id
_entity.type
_entity.pdbx_description
1 polymer ?
#
loop_
_entity_poly.entity_id
_entity_poly.type
_entity_poly.pdbx_seq_one_letter_code
_entity_poly.pdbx_strand_id
1 'polypeptide(L)'
;MPLPPIEDERLSPELERSQTVFRGAIWNVKRETFRYNGDLLTRDFVSHSGAAAVLAINDREEVLLIKQYRHAIRSRNWEIPAGLLDIPGEKPRDCAARELLEEADLQAKVLDPLVTLHTSPGGSDEVVYIFLATELSAGNAKFIRSAEEADIEALFFPMKRVVKAVVEGRIRNQILVSAVLAAHALRIGSQIEHQ
;
A
#
# COMPACT_ATOMS: atom_id res chain seq x y z
N MET A 1 6.22 -14.88 -33.93
CA MET A 1 7.15 -14.92 -32.78
C MET A 1 6.32 -15.02 -31.53
N PRO A 2 6.65 -15.82 -30.53
CA PRO A 2 5.95 -15.80 -29.26
C PRO A 2 6.09 -14.42 -28.62
N LEU A 3 5.07 -13.97 -27.90
CA LEU A 3 5.12 -12.74 -27.13
C LEU A 3 6.16 -12.89 -26.02
N PRO A 4 6.89 -11.80 -25.65
CA PRO A 4 7.79 -11.83 -24.51
C PRO A 4 7.02 -12.04 -23.20
N PRO A 5 7.66 -12.50 -22.11
CA PRO A 5 7.03 -12.52 -20.80
C PRO A 5 6.58 -11.13 -20.39
N ILE A 6 5.46 -11.07 -19.64
CA ILE A 6 4.95 -9.81 -19.07
C ILE A 6 5.51 -9.70 -17.66
N GLU A 7 6.66 -9.06 -17.51
CA GLU A 7 7.34 -8.84 -16.24
C GLU A 7 8.10 -7.52 -16.25
N ASP A 8 8.25 -6.91 -15.07
CA ASP A 8 9.02 -5.69 -14.91
C ASP A 8 10.52 -6.00 -14.91
N GLU A 9 11.29 -5.23 -15.69
CA GLU A 9 12.74 -5.32 -15.77
C GLU A 9 13.41 -4.30 -14.85
N ARG A 10 14.31 -4.76 -13.97
CA ARG A 10 15.16 -3.85 -13.20
C ARG A 10 16.27 -3.30 -14.05
N LEU A 11 16.38 -1.98 -14.11
CA LEU A 11 17.46 -1.27 -14.77
C LEU A 11 18.12 -0.31 -13.79
N SER A 12 19.45 -0.32 -13.72
CA SER A 12 20.24 0.59 -12.88
C SER A 12 21.18 1.40 -13.79
N PRO A 13 20.73 2.55 -14.28
CA PRO A 13 21.57 3.40 -15.12
C PRO A 13 22.76 3.97 -14.35
N GLU A 14 23.82 4.34 -15.06
CA GLU A 14 25.00 4.96 -14.48
C GLU A 14 24.64 6.32 -13.85
N LEU A 15 24.83 6.42 -12.55
CA LEU A 15 24.51 7.61 -11.77
C LEU A 15 25.71 8.55 -11.72
N GLU A 16 25.60 9.72 -12.34
CA GLU A 16 26.63 10.78 -12.32
C GLU A 16 26.60 11.59 -11.02
N ARG A 17 25.39 11.88 -10.52
CA ARG A 17 25.18 12.71 -9.34
C ARG A 17 23.84 12.39 -8.65
N SER A 18 23.87 12.36 -7.32
CA SER A 18 22.68 12.33 -6.46
C SER A 18 22.81 13.38 -5.36
N GLN A 19 21.74 14.12 -5.10
CA GLN A 19 21.70 15.10 -4.02
C GLN A 19 20.27 15.27 -3.49
N THR A 20 20.13 15.51 -2.19
CA THR A 20 18.87 15.95 -1.59
C THR A 20 18.71 17.45 -1.83
N VAL A 21 17.70 17.85 -2.62
CA VAL A 21 17.44 19.26 -2.96
C VAL A 21 16.40 19.90 -2.06
N PHE A 22 15.57 19.09 -1.38
CA PHE A 22 14.63 19.55 -0.35
C PHE A 22 14.56 18.53 0.79
N ARG A 23 14.58 19.03 2.02
CA ARG A 23 14.37 18.22 3.24
C ARG A 23 13.06 18.65 3.88
N GLY A 24 12.04 17.80 3.77
CA GLY A 24 10.75 17.99 4.42
C GLY A 24 10.68 17.38 5.82
N ALA A 25 9.55 17.56 6.48
CA ALA A 25 9.30 16.96 7.80
C ALA A 25 9.22 15.42 7.72
N ILE A 26 8.65 14.88 6.64
CA ILE A 26 8.47 13.44 6.43
C ILE A 26 9.22 13.00 5.17
N TRP A 27 9.08 13.72 4.06
CA TRP A 27 9.63 13.36 2.76
C TRP A 27 10.79 14.24 2.36
N ASN A 28 11.78 13.65 1.70
CA ASN A 28 12.85 14.36 1.03
C ASN A 28 12.61 14.37 -0.48
N VAL A 29 13.12 15.39 -1.18
CA VAL A 29 13.21 15.39 -2.65
C VAL A 29 14.66 15.20 -3.02
N LYS A 30 14.93 14.17 -3.83
CA LYS A 30 16.23 13.92 -4.44
C LYS A 30 16.25 14.44 -5.87
N ARG A 31 17.40 14.94 -6.29
CA ARG A 31 17.75 15.21 -7.69
C ARG A 31 18.86 14.27 -8.11
N GLU A 32 18.64 13.52 -9.17
CA GLU A 32 19.63 12.61 -9.74
C GLU A 32 19.89 12.93 -11.20
N THR A 33 21.18 12.88 -11.58
CA THR A 33 21.64 13.01 -12.96
C THR A 33 22.28 11.68 -13.33
N PHE A 34 21.82 11.07 -14.42
CA PHE A 34 22.19 9.72 -14.82
C PHE A 34 22.23 9.59 -16.36
N ARG A 35 22.97 8.57 -16.84
CA ARG A 35 23.06 8.24 -18.28
C ARG A 35 21.99 7.21 -18.64
N TYR A 36 21.22 7.52 -19.69
CA TYR A 36 20.22 6.59 -20.22
C TYR A 36 20.08 6.76 -21.73
N ASN A 37 20.22 5.66 -22.50
CA ASN A 37 20.18 5.63 -23.96
C ASN A 37 21.12 6.63 -24.65
N GLY A 38 22.30 6.88 -24.05
CA GLY A 38 23.31 7.83 -24.59
C GLY A 38 23.12 9.26 -24.11
N ASP A 39 21.99 9.59 -23.50
CA ASP A 39 21.68 10.94 -23.00
C ASP A 39 22.01 11.09 -21.52
N LEU A 40 22.32 12.31 -21.11
CA LEU A 40 22.44 12.71 -19.72
C LEU A 40 21.12 13.34 -19.26
N LEU A 41 20.42 12.65 -18.38
CA LEU A 41 19.10 13.06 -17.90
C LEU A 41 19.15 13.49 -16.44
N THR A 42 18.31 14.45 -16.06
CA THR A 42 18.13 14.85 -14.65
C THR A 42 16.67 14.68 -14.25
N ARG A 43 16.43 14.07 -13.08
CA ARG A 43 15.09 13.89 -12.52
C ARG A 43 15.06 14.24 -11.04
N ASP A 44 13.94 14.83 -10.63
CA ASP A 44 13.59 15.07 -9.24
C ASP A 44 12.49 14.09 -8.86
N PHE A 45 12.61 13.50 -7.66
CA PHE A 45 11.60 12.60 -7.15
C PHE A 45 11.55 12.64 -5.61
N VAL A 46 10.38 12.27 -5.06
CA VAL A 46 10.19 12.09 -3.63
C VAL A 46 10.88 10.80 -3.20
N SER A 47 11.84 10.92 -2.28
CA SER A 47 12.50 9.76 -1.68
C SER A 47 11.68 9.28 -0.48
N HIS A 48 11.22 8.04 -0.57
CA HIS A 48 10.27 7.42 0.35
C HIS A 48 10.89 6.20 1.06
N SER A 49 10.51 5.95 2.33
CA SER A 49 10.95 4.76 3.07
C SER A 49 10.30 3.47 2.59
N GLY A 50 9.25 3.57 1.79
CA GLY A 50 8.32 2.50 1.50
C GLY A 50 7.21 2.42 2.55
N ALA A 51 6.23 1.57 2.31
CA ALA A 51 5.11 1.34 3.23
C ALA A 51 4.65 -0.13 3.18
N ALA A 52 3.95 -0.56 4.22
CA ALA A 52 3.24 -1.82 4.23
C ALA A 52 1.77 -1.59 4.55
N ALA A 53 0.89 -2.34 3.88
CA ALA A 53 -0.55 -2.23 4.05
C ALA A 53 -1.18 -3.63 4.22
N VAL A 54 -2.35 -3.69 4.83
CA VAL A 54 -3.02 -4.95 5.10
C VAL A 54 -4.50 -4.92 4.69
N LEU A 55 -4.89 -5.81 3.78
CA LEU A 55 -6.26 -6.11 3.46
C LEU A 55 -6.78 -7.20 4.43
N ALA A 56 -7.47 -6.81 5.48
CA ALA A 56 -8.02 -7.73 6.47
C ALA A 56 -9.44 -8.16 6.07
N ILE A 57 -9.66 -9.49 6.02
CA ILE A 57 -10.95 -10.09 5.64
C ILE A 57 -11.38 -11.06 6.72
N ASN A 58 -12.59 -10.89 7.22
CA ASN A 58 -13.18 -11.76 8.24
C ASN A 58 -13.89 -12.99 7.62
N ASP A 59 -14.33 -13.93 8.48
CA ASP A 59 -15.01 -15.16 8.08
C ASP A 59 -16.35 -14.93 7.37
N ARG A 60 -16.90 -13.71 7.42
CA ARG A 60 -18.15 -13.31 6.74
C ARG A 60 -17.88 -12.68 5.39
N GLU A 61 -16.67 -12.78 4.84
CA GLU A 61 -16.28 -12.14 3.58
C GLU A 61 -16.40 -10.61 3.61
N GLU A 62 -16.17 -9.99 4.77
CA GLU A 62 -16.18 -8.56 4.94
C GLU A 62 -14.75 -8.04 5.04
N VAL A 63 -14.48 -6.94 4.35
CA VAL A 63 -13.20 -6.23 4.34
C VAL A 63 -13.22 -5.14 5.39
N LEU A 64 -12.19 -5.09 6.21
CA LEU A 64 -11.93 -3.96 7.10
C LEU A 64 -11.48 -2.76 6.29
N LEU A 65 -12.19 -1.65 6.46
CA LEU A 65 -11.78 -0.34 5.94
C LEU A 65 -11.61 0.62 7.10
N ILE A 66 -10.62 1.48 6.99
CA ILE A 66 -10.44 2.65 7.85
C ILE A 66 -10.77 3.92 7.07
N LYS A 67 -11.23 4.96 7.76
CA LYS A 67 -11.50 6.26 7.15
C LYS A 67 -10.63 7.30 7.81
N GLN A 68 -9.74 7.91 7.02
CA GLN A 68 -8.71 8.83 7.50
C GLN A 68 -8.66 10.10 6.66
N TYR A 69 -8.31 11.23 7.30
CA TYR A 69 -8.05 12.49 6.60
C TYR A 69 -6.67 12.49 5.97
N ARG A 70 -6.58 12.95 4.73
CA ARG A 70 -5.33 13.14 3.97
C ARG A 70 -5.21 14.59 3.51
N HIS A 71 -4.32 15.33 4.17
CA HIS A 71 -4.19 16.77 3.97
C HIS A 71 -3.79 17.16 2.54
N ALA A 72 -2.91 16.40 1.89
CA ALA A 72 -2.45 16.67 0.52
C ALA A 72 -3.59 16.74 -0.50
N ILE A 73 -4.63 15.94 -0.31
CA ILE A 73 -5.82 15.89 -1.18
C ILE A 73 -7.07 16.50 -0.52
N ARG A 74 -6.94 16.99 0.73
CA ARG A 74 -8.00 17.61 1.53
C ARG A 74 -9.29 16.79 1.58
N SER A 75 -9.14 15.48 1.81
CA SER A 75 -10.26 14.54 1.78
C SER A 75 -10.12 13.48 2.88
N ARG A 76 -11.25 13.02 3.41
CA ARG A 76 -11.31 11.80 4.22
C ARG A 76 -11.59 10.62 3.28
N ASN A 77 -10.61 9.75 3.13
CA ASN A 77 -10.69 8.59 2.25
C ASN A 77 -10.95 7.31 3.04
N TRP A 78 -11.66 6.39 2.40
CA TRP A 78 -11.62 4.99 2.80
C TRP A 78 -10.31 4.39 2.34
N GLU A 79 -9.61 3.73 3.26
CA GLU A 79 -8.30 3.11 3.09
C GLU A 79 -8.28 1.74 3.76
N ILE A 80 -7.20 1.00 3.62
CA ILE A 80 -6.87 -0.17 4.45
C ILE A 80 -5.76 0.23 5.42
N PRO A 81 -5.61 -0.42 6.58
CA PRO A 81 -4.52 -0.14 7.50
C PRO A 81 -3.17 -0.17 6.81
N ALA A 82 -2.36 0.87 7.02
CA ALA A 82 -1.08 1.03 6.34
C ALA A 82 -0.15 2.01 7.06
N GLY A 83 1.14 1.69 7.11
CA GLY A 83 2.15 2.56 7.68
C GLY A 83 3.50 2.50 7.00
N LEU A 84 4.37 3.41 7.41
CA LEU A 84 5.69 3.60 6.83
C LEU A 84 6.68 2.52 7.30
N LEU A 85 7.59 2.14 6.42
CA LEU A 85 8.77 1.33 6.75
C LEU A 85 9.91 2.24 7.24
N ASP A 86 9.67 2.95 8.33
CA ASP A 86 10.59 3.92 8.93
C ASP A 86 11.30 3.40 10.20
N ILE A 87 10.90 2.24 10.70
CA ILE A 87 11.57 1.57 11.83
C ILE A 87 12.75 0.74 11.28
N PRO A 88 14.00 1.06 11.71
CA PRO A 88 15.17 0.35 11.21
C PRO A 88 15.10 -1.17 11.43
N GLY A 89 15.20 -1.94 10.35
CA GLY A 89 15.19 -3.41 10.38
C GLY A 89 13.80 -4.06 10.44
N GLU A 90 12.72 -3.27 10.52
CA GLU A 90 11.36 -3.79 10.45
C GLU A 90 11.08 -4.37 9.05
N LYS A 91 10.56 -5.60 9.01
CA LYS A 91 10.16 -6.22 7.74
C LYS A 91 8.76 -5.73 7.34
N PRO A 92 8.46 -5.66 6.02
CA PRO A 92 7.13 -5.22 5.56
C PRO A 92 5.95 -6.00 6.19
N ARG A 93 6.13 -7.30 6.42
CA ARG A 93 5.11 -8.14 7.06
C ARG A 93 4.88 -7.76 8.51
N ASP A 94 5.93 -7.44 9.24
CA ASP A 94 5.86 -7.07 10.66
C ASP A 94 5.25 -5.67 10.81
N CYS A 95 5.60 -4.73 9.93
CA CYS A 95 4.96 -3.43 9.81
C CYS A 95 3.45 -3.57 9.54
N ALA A 96 3.04 -4.36 8.55
CA ALA A 96 1.62 -4.59 8.25
C ALA A 96 0.85 -5.16 9.44
N ALA A 97 1.44 -6.09 10.20
CA ALA A 97 0.83 -6.65 11.42
C ALA A 97 0.71 -5.59 12.54
N ARG A 98 1.72 -4.75 12.71
CA ARG A 98 1.72 -3.64 13.68
C ARG A 98 0.63 -2.63 13.34
N GLU A 99 0.55 -2.19 12.07
CA GLU A 99 -0.46 -1.21 11.63
C GLU A 99 -1.90 -1.74 11.78
N LEU A 100 -2.13 -3.03 11.48
CA LEU A 100 -3.43 -3.65 11.72
C LEU A 100 -3.84 -3.57 13.20
N LEU A 101 -2.88 -3.75 14.10
CA LEU A 101 -3.12 -3.65 15.53
C LEU A 101 -3.31 -2.20 15.98
N GLU A 102 -2.50 -1.26 15.50
CA GLU A 102 -2.52 0.15 15.90
C GLU A 102 -3.75 0.89 15.37
N GLU A 103 -4.10 0.69 14.09
CA GLU A 103 -5.19 1.41 13.44
C GLU A 103 -6.57 0.74 13.58
N ALA A 104 -6.61 -0.57 13.88
CA ALA A 104 -7.87 -1.31 13.91
C ALA A 104 -8.11 -2.20 15.15
N ASP A 105 -7.17 -2.25 16.09
CA ASP A 105 -7.22 -3.11 17.29
C ASP A 105 -7.42 -4.60 16.94
N LEU A 106 -6.85 -5.07 15.82
CA LEU A 106 -6.96 -6.44 15.33
C LEU A 106 -5.59 -7.12 15.16
N GLN A 107 -5.60 -8.43 15.25
CA GLN A 107 -4.49 -9.31 14.91
C GLN A 107 -4.96 -10.35 13.91
N ALA A 108 -4.04 -10.83 13.06
CA ALA A 108 -4.28 -11.89 12.09
C ALA A 108 -3.35 -13.06 12.36
N LYS A 109 -3.88 -14.28 12.31
CA LYS A 109 -3.06 -15.49 12.40
C LYS A 109 -2.39 -15.78 11.05
N VAL A 110 -3.07 -15.49 9.96
CA VAL A 110 -2.55 -15.63 8.60
C VAL A 110 -2.34 -14.24 8.00
N LEU A 111 -1.14 -14.00 7.48
CA LEU A 111 -0.75 -12.73 6.84
C LEU A 111 0.15 -13.06 5.66
N ASP A 112 -0.44 -13.19 4.48
CA ASP A 112 0.23 -13.60 3.26
C ASP A 112 0.48 -12.43 2.31
N PRO A 113 1.58 -12.40 1.54
CA PRO A 113 1.79 -11.40 0.50
C PRO A 113 0.64 -11.43 -0.50
N LEU A 114 0.09 -10.25 -0.84
CA LEU A 114 -0.98 -10.12 -1.83
C LEU A 114 -0.46 -9.48 -3.13
N VAL A 115 0.07 -8.27 -3.04
CA VAL A 115 0.62 -7.55 -4.20
C VAL A 115 1.63 -6.49 -3.72
N THR A 116 2.62 -6.20 -4.55
CA THR A 116 3.57 -5.10 -4.34
C THR A 116 3.35 -4.05 -5.42
N LEU A 117 3.35 -2.79 -5.04
CA LEU A 117 3.02 -1.67 -5.93
C LEU A 117 4.11 -0.61 -5.91
N HIS A 118 4.32 0.01 -7.07
CA HIS A 118 4.87 1.36 -7.20
C HIS A 118 3.71 2.34 -7.35
N THR A 119 3.48 3.21 -6.38
CA THR A 119 2.28 4.06 -6.33
C THR A 119 2.33 5.21 -7.33
N SER A 120 3.50 5.84 -7.48
CA SER A 120 3.68 6.99 -8.37
C SER A 120 5.08 7.00 -9.01
N PRO A 121 5.42 6.00 -9.85
CA PRO A 121 6.80 5.76 -10.32
C PRO A 121 7.38 6.89 -11.19
N GLY A 122 6.55 7.81 -11.65
CA GLY A 122 7.01 9.01 -12.35
C GLY A 122 7.56 10.12 -11.44
N GLY A 123 7.32 10.05 -10.14
CA GLY A 123 7.70 11.13 -9.21
C GLY A 123 8.06 10.69 -7.79
N SER A 124 8.04 9.40 -7.50
CA SER A 124 8.41 8.82 -6.20
C SER A 124 9.03 7.44 -6.38
N ASP A 125 9.96 7.09 -5.49
CA ASP A 125 10.52 5.74 -5.37
C ASP A 125 9.74 4.87 -4.37
N GLU A 126 8.52 5.27 -4.00
CA GLU A 126 7.67 4.56 -3.06
C GLU A 126 7.35 3.13 -3.55
N VAL A 127 7.59 2.17 -2.68
CA VAL A 127 7.13 0.79 -2.80
C VAL A 127 6.16 0.47 -1.68
N VAL A 128 4.98 -0.06 -2.00
CA VAL A 128 4.00 -0.50 -1.02
C VAL A 128 3.84 -2.01 -1.08
N TYR A 129 4.07 -2.68 0.04
CA TYR A 129 3.87 -4.12 0.20
C TYR A 129 2.49 -4.37 0.81
N ILE A 130 1.59 -5.01 0.08
CA ILE A 130 0.24 -5.30 0.55
C ILE A 130 0.13 -6.77 0.93
N PHE A 131 -0.40 -7.01 2.13
CA PHE A 131 -0.65 -8.35 2.67
C PHE A 131 -2.15 -8.61 2.80
N LEU A 132 -2.55 -9.86 2.61
CA LEU A 132 -3.88 -10.37 2.92
C LEU A 132 -3.87 -10.96 4.33
N ALA A 133 -4.72 -10.45 5.20
CA ALA A 133 -4.90 -10.93 6.56
C ALA A 133 -6.23 -11.67 6.70
N THR A 134 -6.17 -12.88 7.24
CA THR A 134 -7.32 -13.72 7.58
C THR A 134 -7.16 -14.33 8.97
N GLU A 135 -8.17 -15.06 9.45
CA GLU A 135 -8.23 -15.59 10.81
C GLU A 135 -7.99 -14.47 11.84
N LEU A 136 -8.83 -13.44 11.73
CA LEU A 136 -8.74 -12.23 12.54
C LEU A 136 -9.21 -12.47 13.97
N SER A 137 -8.56 -11.81 14.92
CA SER A 137 -8.93 -11.78 16.33
C SER A 137 -8.74 -10.38 16.90
N ALA A 138 -9.36 -10.11 18.05
CA ALA A 138 -9.15 -8.86 18.76
C ALA A 138 -7.69 -8.72 19.21
N GLY A 139 -7.13 -7.53 19.05
CA GLY A 139 -5.81 -7.19 19.53
C GLY A 139 -5.74 -7.14 21.06
N ASN A 140 -4.56 -7.43 21.59
CA ASN A 140 -4.33 -7.44 23.04
C ASN A 140 -3.91 -6.09 23.62
N ALA A 141 -3.66 -5.10 22.78
CA ALA A 141 -3.24 -3.76 23.17
C ALA A 141 -4.27 -2.74 22.70
N LYS A 142 -4.50 -1.70 23.52
CA LYS A 142 -5.26 -0.51 23.11
C LYS A 142 -4.27 0.60 22.82
N PHE A 143 -4.23 1.06 21.57
CA PHE A 143 -3.41 2.19 21.17
C PHE A 143 -4.19 3.49 21.34
N ILE A 144 -3.49 4.50 21.86
CA ILE A 144 -4.02 5.88 21.88
C ILE A 144 -3.62 6.51 20.56
N ARG A 145 -4.59 6.60 19.64
CA ARG A 145 -4.41 7.27 18.36
C ARG A 145 -4.36 8.78 18.58
N SER A 146 -3.47 9.46 17.89
CA SER A 146 -3.25 10.91 18.04
C SER A 146 -3.19 11.61 16.67
N ALA A 147 -3.24 12.93 16.67
CA ALA A 147 -3.16 13.76 15.46
C ALA A 147 -4.17 13.30 14.37
N GLU A 148 -3.68 12.97 13.18
CA GLU A 148 -4.51 12.57 12.03
C GLU A 148 -5.18 11.20 12.21
N GLU A 149 -4.71 10.39 13.16
CA GLU A 149 -5.27 9.07 13.47
C GLU A 149 -6.36 9.11 14.54
N ALA A 150 -6.48 10.21 15.27
CA ALA A 150 -7.40 10.34 16.42
C ALA A 150 -8.88 10.14 16.03
N ASP A 151 -9.24 10.39 14.77
CA ASP A 151 -10.59 10.28 14.24
C ASP A 151 -10.75 9.12 13.21
N ILE A 152 -9.84 8.14 13.21
CA ILE A 152 -9.96 6.95 12.38
C ILE A 152 -11.26 6.21 12.75
N GLU A 153 -12.09 5.98 11.72
CA GLU A 153 -13.24 5.11 11.79
C GLU A 153 -12.89 3.76 11.15
N ALA A 154 -12.96 2.67 11.90
CA ALA A 154 -12.70 1.33 11.38
C ALA A 154 -14.01 0.52 11.29
N LEU A 155 -14.36 0.06 10.08
CA LEU A 155 -15.62 -0.64 9.81
C LEU A 155 -15.41 -1.80 8.84
N PHE A 156 -16.16 -2.88 9.02
CA PHE A 156 -16.23 -3.99 8.09
C PHE A 156 -17.33 -3.78 7.04
N PHE A 157 -17.01 -4.04 5.77
CA PHE A 157 -17.94 -3.97 4.64
C PHE A 157 -17.89 -5.25 3.81
N PRO A 158 -19.04 -5.77 3.34
CA PRO A 158 -19.05 -6.90 2.41
C PRO A 158 -18.15 -6.64 1.19
N MET A 159 -17.27 -7.59 0.84
CA MET A 159 -16.32 -7.47 -0.28
C MET A 159 -16.99 -6.99 -1.56
N LYS A 160 -18.15 -7.57 -1.92
CA LYS A 160 -18.90 -7.18 -3.12
C LYS A 160 -19.32 -5.71 -3.13
N ARG A 161 -19.63 -5.15 -1.95
CA ARG A 161 -19.98 -3.72 -1.81
C ARG A 161 -18.77 -2.82 -2.01
N VAL A 162 -17.60 -3.24 -1.52
CA VAL A 162 -16.35 -2.50 -1.68
C VAL A 162 -15.90 -2.53 -3.14
N VAL A 163 -15.90 -3.70 -3.78
CA VAL A 163 -15.61 -3.84 -5.23
C VAL A 163 -16.51 -2.95 -6.06
N LYS A 164 -17.83 -2.94 -5.78
CA LYS A 164 -18.76 -2.04 -6.47
C LYS A 164 -18.39 -0.57 -6.29
N ALA A 165 -18.04 -0.15 -5.08
CA ALA A 165 -17.65 1.23 -4.80
C ALA A 165 -16.35 1.65 -5.53
N VAL A 166 -15.40 0.71 -5.66
CA VAL A 166 -14.16 0.90 -6.43
C VAL A 166 -14.47 1.07 -7.91
N VAL A 167 -15.25 0.15 -8.51
CA VAL A 167 -15.58 0.18 -9.94
C VAL A 167 -16.39 1.42 -10.32
N GLU A 168 -17.26 1.89 -9.43
CA GLU A 168 -18.03 3.13 -9.61
C GLU A 168 -17.22 4.42 -9.35
N GLY A 169 -15.93 4.32 -9.01
CA GLY A 169 -15.04 5.48 -8.76
C GLY A 169 -15.34 6.24 -7.48
N ARG A 170 -16.12 5.68 -6.55
CA ARG A 170 -16.43 6.29 -5.24
C ARG A 170 -15.30 6.13 -4.24
N ILE A 171 -14.38 5.18 -4.46
CA ILE A 171 -13.13 4.97 -3.73
C ILE A 171 -11.98 5.24 -4.67
N ARG A 172 -11.00 6.05 -4.24
CA ARG A 172 -9.89 6.51 -5.08
C ARG A 172 -8.51 6.24 -4.45
N ASN A 173 -8.46 5.76 -3.21
CA ASN A 173 -7.19 5.37 -2.60
C ASN A 173 -6.60 4.20 -3.38
N GLN A 174 -5.43 4.41 -3.98
CA GLN A 174 -4.79 3.45 -4.88
C GLN A 174 -4.48 2.12 -4.19
N ILE A 175 -4.00 2.18 -2.93
CA ILE A 175 -3.61 0.99 -2.16
C ILE A 175 -4.85 0.11 -1.93
N LEU A 176 -5.95 0.70 -1.45
CA LEU A 176 -7.22 -0.01 -1.27
C LEU A 176 -7.77 -0.56 -2.59
N VAL A 177 -7.79 0.25 -3.65
CA VAL A 177 -8.28 -0.16 -4.98
C VAL A 177 -7.52 -1.39 -5.47
N SER A 178 -6.18 -1.35 -5.44
CA SER A 178 -5.33 -2.45 -5.90
C SER A 178 -5.49 -3.70 -5.05
N ALA A 179 -5.52 -3.56 -3.72
CA ALA A 179 -5.69 -4.67 -2.79
C ALA A 179 -7.00 -5.41 -2.99
N VAL A 180 -8.10 -4.66 -3.08
CA VAL A 180 -9.46 -5.24 -3.23
C VAL A 180 -9.62 -5.93 -4.58
N LEU A 181 -9.14 -5.31 -5.68
CA LEU A 181 -9.23 -5.90 -7.01
C LEU A 181 -8.34 -7.13 -7.15
N ALA A 182 -7.12 -7.12 -6.60
CA ALA A 182 -6.23 -8.29 -6.59
C ALA A 182 -6.85 -9.46 -5.82
N ALA A 183 -7.33 -9.22 -4.59
CA ALA A 183 -7.97 -10.26 -3.79
C ALA A 183 -9.26 -10.80 -4.44
N HIS A 184 -10.04 -9.94 -5.09
CA HIS A 184 -11.24 -10.33 -5.82
C HIS A 184 -10.90 -11.20 -7.03
N ALA A 185 -9.89 -10.83 -7.81
CA ALA A 185 -9.44 -11.59 -8.98
C ALA A 185 -8.92 -12.98 -8.60
N LEU A 186 -8.13 -13.10 -7.53
CA LEU A 186 -7.64 -14.39 -7.02
C LEU A 186 -8.79 -15.34 -6.63
N ARG A 187 -9.86 -14.81 -6.01
CA ARG A 187 -11.04 -15.60 -5.62
C ARG A 187 -11.85 -16.09 -6.82
N ILE A 188 -11.99 -15.26 -7.86
CA ILE A 188 -12.65 -15.68 -9.10
C ILE A 188 -11.81 -16.75 -9.79
N GLY A 189 -10.49 -16.59 -9.87
CA GLY A 189 -9.58 -17.58 -10.46
C GLY A 189 -9.70 -18.94 -9.80
N SER A 190 -9.67 -19.00 -8.47
CA SER A 190 -9.81 -20.26 -7.72
C SER A 190 -11.18 -20.94 -7.90
N GLN A 191 -12.24 -20.19 -8.16
CA GLN A 191 -13.57 -20.77 -8.45
C GLN A 191 -13.66 -21.38 -9.85
N ILE A 192 -12.90 -20.89 -10.82
CA ILE A 192 -12.87 -21.39 -12.20
C ILE A 192 -12.05 -22.70 -12.27
N GLU A 193 -10.97 -22.82 -11.53
CA GLU A 193 -10.11 -24.02 -11.52
C GLU A 193 -10.76 -25.24 -10.85
N HIS A 194 -11.85 -25.06 -10.11
CA HIS A 194 -12.59 -26.11 -9.41
C HIS A 194 -13.90 -26.50 -10.10
N GLN A 195 -14.18 -25.99 -11.31
CA GLN A 195 -15.30 -26.38 -12.19
C GLN A 195 -14.81 -27.19 -13.39
#